data_69124f4287e11528b7dd0dedf063d5f7
#
_entry.id   69124f4287e11528b7dd0dedf063d5f7
#
_cell.length_a   1.000
_cell.length_b   1.000
_cell.length_c   1.000
_cell.angle_alpha   90.00
_cell.angle_beta   90.00
_cell.angle_gamma   90.00
#
_symmetry.space_group_name_H-M   'P 1'
#
loop_
_entity.id
_entity.type
_entity.pdbx_description
1 polymer ?
#
loop_
_entity_poly.entity_id
_entity_poly.type
_entity_poly.pdbx_seq_one_letter_code
_entity_poly.pdbx_strand_id
1 'polypeptide(L)'
;MKVNLYSIAKKERSFYEPLNSELKKRISKFATIEDIELFPKEVTKAHTISQSAAQSAYSNVFSPYITGGYAIALHPDGKIIDSFEFSKLLSDRMAVNFFLGGAYGFEDTFVNRCDKVISLGKLTMSHKIAKVVVLEQIYRGLTLLHNHPYHK
;
A
#
# COMPACT_ATOMS: atom_id res chain seq x y z
N MET A 1 5.44 -2.49 -16.34
CA MET A 1 4.54 -1.98 -15.28
C MET A 1 5.37 -1.56 -14.07
N LYS A 2 4.98 -0.49 -13.43
CA LYS A 2 5.58 -0.02 -12.18
C LYS A 2 4.56 -0.13 -11.04
N VAL A 3 4.98 -0.68 -9.92
CA VAL A 3 4.18 -0.74 -8.68
C VAL A 3 4.88 0.08 -7.62
N ASN A 4 4.19 1.04 -7.04
CA ASN A 4 4.69 1.84 -5.92
C ASN A 4 3.86 1.54 -4.68
N LEU A 5 4.53 1.32 -3.57
CA LEU A 5 3.91 1.14 -2.27
C LEU A 5 4.35 2.30 -1.36
N TYR A 6 3.42 3.20 -1.11
CA TYR A 6 3.64 4.36 -0.23
C TYR A 6 3.09 4.06 1.16
N SER A 7 3.90 4.30 2.18
CA SER A 7 3.48 4.13 3.56
C SER A 7 3.96 5.26 4.45
N ILE A 8 3.14 5.58 5.46
CA ILE A 8 3.53 6.49 6.55
C ILE A 8 4.25 5.65 7.58
N ALA A 9 5.56 5.63 7.52
CA ALA A 9 6.40 4.86 8.42
C ALA A 9 7.80 5.46 8.51
N LYS A 10 8.40 5.38 9.70
CA LYS A 10 9.81 5.72 9.89
C LYS A 10 10.68 4.63 9.30
N LYS A 11 11.77 5.02 8.63
CA LYS A 11 12.82 4.08 8.22
C LYS A 11 13.56 3.61 9.46
N GLU A 12 13.38 2.34 9.80
CA GLU A 12 14.04 1.69 10.93
C GLU A 12 14.28 0.22 10.63
N ARG A 13 15.23 -0.38 11.35
CA ARG A 13 15.45 -1.83 11.26
C ARG A 13 14.21 -2.57 11.75
N SER A 14 13.81 -3.60 11.01
CA SER A 14 12.61 -4.38 11.29
C SER A 14 12.87 -5.86 11.06
N PHE A 15 12.24 -6.71 11.86
CA PHE A 15 12.21 -8.16 11.63
C PHE A 15 11.59 -8.54 10.28
N TYR A 16 10.80 -7.67 9.70
CA TYR A 16 10.12 -7.89 8.43
C TYR A 16 11.00 -7.55 7.21
N GLU A 17 12.11 -6.85 7.40
CA GLU A 17 12.93 -6.37 6.28
C GLU A 17 13.47 -7.50 5.39
N PRO A 18 14.01 -8.62 5.92
CA PRO A 18 14.44 -9.75 5.07
C PRO A 18 13.30 -10.33 4.24
N LEU A 19 12.10 -10.43 4.82
CA LEU A 19 10.91 -10.92 4.13
C LEU A 19 10.43 -9.94 3.07
N ASN A 20 10.36 -8.66 3.39
CA ASN A 20 9.98 -7.62 2.43
C ASN A 20 10.96 -7.58 1.24
N SER A 21 12.26 -7.70 1.51
CA SER A 21 13.30 -7.74 0.46
C SER A 21 13.13 -8.94 -0.45
N GLU A 22 12.84 -10.12 0.11
CA GLU A 22 12.60 -11.34 -0.68
C GLU A 22 11.34 -11.19 -1.55
N LEU A 23 10.25 -10.65 -1.02
CA LEU A 23 9.04 -10.41 -1.79
C LEU A 23 9.27 -9.40 -2.91
N LYS A 24 9.96 -8.29 -2.63
CA LYS A 24 10.33 -7.30 -3.65
C LYS A 24 11.19 -7.91 -4.76
N LYS A 25 12.16 -8.76 -4.41
CA LYS A 25 12.97 -9.49 -5.37
C LYS A 25 12.14 -10.42 -6.26
N ARG A 26 11.13 -11.09 -5.71
CA ARG A 26 10.22 -11.92 -6.49
C ARG A 26 9.34 -11.08 -7.42
N ILE A 27 8.80 -9.98 -6.93
CA ILE A 27 8.00 -9.02 -7.70
C ILE A 27 8.81 -8.48 -8.87
N SER A 28 10.10 -8.18 -8.67
CA SER A 28 10.94 -7.55 -9.69
C SER A 28 11.14 -8.40 -10.95
N LYS A 29 10.77 -9.68 -10.91
CA LYS A 29 10.74 -10.54 -12.10
C LYS A 29 9.59 -10.21 -13.05
N PHE A 30 8.56 -9.51 -12.58
CA PHE A 30 7.34 -9.21 -13.33
C PHE A 30 7.08 -7.71 -13.50
N ALA A 31 7.50 -6.90 -12.53
CA ALA A 31 7.24 -5.47 -12.51
C ALA A 31 8.33 -4.74 -11.72
N THR A 32 8.52 -3.45 -12.01
CA THR A 32 9.34 -2.59 -11.15
C THR A 32 8.57 -2.32 -9.86
N ILE A 33 9.19 -2.54 -8.70
CA ILE A 33 8.60 -2.28 -7.38
C ILE A 33 9.40 -1.22 -6.63
N GLU A 34 8.72 -0.21 -6.13
CA GLU A 34 9.29 0.77 -5.20
C GLU A 34 8.50 0.75 -3.90
N ASP A 35 9.21 0.63 -2.79
CA ASP A 35 8.67 0.67 -1.42
C ASP A 35 9.15 1.98 -0.78
N ILE A 36 8.23 2.93 -0.65
CA ILE A 36 8.53 4.32 -0.29
C ILE A 36 7.91 4.62 1.08
N GLU A 37 8.76 4.73 2.08
CA GLU A 37 8.37 5.07 3.44
C GLU A 37 8.54 6.57 3.66
N LEU A 38 7.47 7.24 4.09
CA LEU A 38 7.40 8.69 4.28
C LEU A 38 7.03 8.99 5.72
N PHE A 39 7.86 9.78 6.41
CA PHE A 39 7.59 10.25 7.76
C PHE A 39 8.22 11.63 7.96
N PRO A 40 7.76 12.67 7.23
CA PRO A 40 8.31 14.01 7.36
C PRO A 40 7.93 14.65 8.71
N LYS A 41 8.59 15.75 9.05
CA LYS A 41 8.39 16.47 10.33
C LYS A 41 6.94 16.88 10.56
N GLU A 42 6.20 17.23 9.52
CA GLU A 42 4.77 17.56 9.63
C GLU A 42 3.92 16.43 10.20
N VAL A 43 4.25 15.17 9.88
CA VAL A 43 3.57 13.99 10.44
C VAL A 43 3.91 13.84 11.92
N THR A 44 5.18 13.95 12.30
CA THR A 44 5.61 13.89 13.68
C THR A 44 4.89 14.96 14.53
N LYS A 45 4.84 16.21 14.03
CA LYS A 45 4.16 17.32 14.70
C LYS A 45 2.65 17.06 14.82
N ALA A 46 2.01 16.59 13.75
CA ALA A 46 0.58 16.31 13.75
C ALA A 46 0.18 15.22 14.76
N HIS A 47 1.02 14.19 14.95
CA HIS A 47 0.80 13.16 15.96
C HIS A 47 0.74 13.68 17.39
N THR A 48 1.36 14.83 17.66
CA THR A 48 1.29 15.48 19.00
C THR A 48 0.03 16.31 19.19
N ILE A 49 -0.74 16.55 18.14
CA ILE A 49 -1.93 17.42 18.15
C ILE A 49 -3.21 16.58 18.29
N SER A 50 -3.54 15.76 17.32
CA SER A 50 -4.77 14.97 17.29
C SER A 50 -4.74 13.89 16.22
N GLN A 51 -5.68 12.96 16.26
CA GLN A 51 -5.92 11.98 15.19
C GLN A 51 -6.28 12.69 13.88
N SER A 52 -7.16 13.68 13.93
CA SER A 52 -7.58 14.44 12.75
C SER A 52 -6.41 15.18 12.11
N ALA A 53 -5.53 15.79 12.90
CA ALA A 53 -4.32 16.45 12.40
C ALA A 53 -3.37 15.45 11.75
N ALA A 54 -3.21 14.26 12.34
CA ALA A 54 -2.38 13.20 11.76
C ALA A 54 -2.91 12.73 10.40
N GLN A 55 -4.21 12.48 10.31
CA GLN A 55 -4.85 12.09 9.04
C GLN A 55 -4.71 13.14 7.95
N SER A 56 -4.86 14.42 8.32
CA SER A 56 -4.67 15.55 7.39
C SER A 56 -3.22 15.63 6.90
N ALA A 57 -2.26 15.41 7.80
CA ALA A 57 -0.83 15.38 7.42
C ALA A 57 -0.54 14.20 6.47
N TYR A 58 -1.13 13.03 6.69
CA TYR A 58 -0.98 11.89 5.77
C TYR A 58 -1.52 12.21 4.39
N SER A 59 -2.67 12.85 4.29
CA SER A 59 -3.24 13.29 3.02
C SER A 59 -2.30 14.24 2.28
N ASN A 60 -1.72 15.21 2.97
CA ASN A 60 -0.77 16.15 2.39
C ASN A 60 0.49 15.43 1.86
N VAL A 61 1.00 14.47 2.61
CA VAL A 61 2.20 13.70 2.23
C VAL A 61 1.93 12.84 1.00
N PHE A 62 0.77 12.21 0.91
CA PHE A 62 0.42 11.32 -0.20
C PHE A 62 -0.13 12.03 -1.44
N SER A 63 -0.67 13.23 -1.28
CA SER A 63 -1.32 13.98 -2.37
C SER A 63 -0.54 14.04 -3.68
N PRO A 64 0.79 14.31 -3.68
CA PRO A 64 1.56 14.37 -4.93
C PRO A 64 1.60 13.07 -5.73
N TYR A 65 1.31 11.94 -5.08
CA TYR A 65 1.47 10.60 -5.67
C TYR A 65 0.16 9.99 -6.18
N ILE A 66 -0.99 10.63 -5.93
CA ILE A 66 -2.29 10.10 -6.35
C ILE A 66 -2.40 10.03 -7.87
N THR A 67 -1.91 11.04 -8.58
CA THR A 67 -2.07 11.18 -10.03
C THR A 67 -1.02 10.44 -10.85
N GLY A 68 -0.02 9.86 -10.20
CA GLY A 68 1.09 9.17 -10.88
C GLY A 68 0.80 7.75 -11.36
N GLY A 69 -0.41 7.25 -11.17
CA GLY A 69 -0.83 5.90 -11.54
C GLY A 69 -2.22 5.59 -11.01
N TYR A 70 -2.65 4.33 -11.14
CA TYR A 70 -3.91 3.89 -10.56
C TYR A 70 -3.80 3.85 -9.04
N ALA A 71 -4.50 4.74 -8.36
CA ALA A 71 -4.38 4.95 -6.93
C ALA A 71 -5.30 4.03 -6.12
N ILE A 72 -4.72 3.23 -5.25
CA ILE A 72 -5.42 2.25 -4.41
C ILE A 72 -5.11 2.55 -2.94
N ALA A 73 -6.13 2.93 -2.18
CA ALA A 73 -6.01 3.08 -0.73
C ALA A 73 -6.37 1.76 -0.03
N LEU A 74 -5.57 1.42 0.98
CA LEU A 74 -5.83 0.28 1.86
C LEU A 74 -6.53 0.81 3.12
N HIS A 75 -7.79 0.45 3.30
CA HIS A 75 -8.63 0.96 4.39
C HIS A 75 -9.52 -0.15 4.93
N PRO A 76 -9.71 -0.25 6.26
CA PRO A 76 -10.56 -1.31 6.86
C PRO A 76 -11.99 -1.34 6.32
N ASP A 77 -12.55 -0.18 5.96
CA ASP A 77 -13.90 -0.04 5.42
C ASP A 77 -13.96 -0.14 3.88
N GLY A 78 -12.82 -0.44 3.23
CA GLY A 78 -12.77 -0.66 1.80
C GLY A 78 -13.44 -1.97 1.40
N LYS A 79 -13.55 -2.20 0.09
CA LYS A 79 -14.10 -3.45 -0.43
C LYS A 79 -13.20 -4.63 -0.07
N ILE A 80 -13.76 -5.68 0.53
CA ILE A 80 -13.07 -6.95 0.76
C ILE A 80 -13.03 -7.70 -0.58
N ILE A 81 -11.83 -8.07 -1.02
CA ILE A 81 -11.58 -8.73 -2.30
C ILE A 81 -10.75 -10.00 -2.10
N ASP A 82 -10.87 -10.94 -3.04
CA ASP A 82 -9.99 -12.10 -3.09
C ASP A 82 -8.72 -11.84 -3.90
N SER A 83 -7.84 -12.84 -3.98
CA SER A 83 -6.57 -12.69 -4.71
C SER A 83 -6.75 -12.57 -6.23
N PHE A 84 -7.81 -13.13 -6.80
CA PHE A 84 -8.13 -12.97 -8.23
C PHE A 84 -8.61 -11.55 -8.52
N GLU A 85 -9.46 -10.99 -7.68
CA GLU A 85 -9.87 -9.59 -7.79
C GLU A 85 -8.68 -8.65 -7.59
N PHE A 86 -7.77 -8.98 -6.66
CA PHE A 86 -6.54 -8.22 -6.45
C PHE A 86 -5.67 -8.23 -7.72
N SER A 87 -5.51 -9.36 -8.37
CA SER A 87 -4.73 -9.44 -9.62
C SER A 87 -5.29 -8.53 -10.71
N LYS A 88 -6.60 -8.38 -10.79
CA LYS A 88 -7.26 -7.48 -11.76
C LYS A 88 -6.93 -6.01 -11.52
N LEU A 89 -6.61 -5.62 -10.28
CA LEU A 89 -6.15 -4.25 -9.98
C LEU A 89 -4.82 -3.92 -10.64
N LEU A 90 -4.01 -4.95 -10.92
CA LEU A 90 -2.70 -4.82 -11.56
C LEU A 90 -2.76 -4.98 -13.08
N SER A 91 -3.87 -5.49 -13.62
CA SER A 91 -4.00 -5.80 -15.05
C SER A 91 -4.07 -4.55 -15.91
N ASP A 92 -3.34 -4.57 -17.04
CA ASP A 92 -3.40 -3.55 -18.10
C ASP A 92 -3.11 -2.12 -17.63
N ARG A 93 -2.18 -1.99 -16.65
CA ARG A 93 -1.79 -0.69 -16.10
C ARG A 93 -0.30 -0.43 -16.29
N MET A 94 0.02 0.82 -16.58
CA MET A 94 1.40 1.29 -16.65
C MET A 94 1.99 1.47 -15.24
N ALA A 95 1.19 2.00 -14.33
CA ALA A 95 1.60 2.22 -12.94
C ALA A 95 0.42 2.01 -11.98
N VAL A 96 0.71 1.41 -10.82
CA VAL A 96 -0.24 1.22 -9.73
C VAL A 96 0.40 1.75 -8.44
N ASN A 97 -0.32 2.60 -7.73
CA ASN A 97 0.13 3.23 -6.49
C ASN A 97 -0.74 2.75 -5.33
N PHE A 98 -0.15 1.99 -4.44
CA PHE A 98 -0.80 1.56 -3.19
C PHE A 98 -0.45 2.52 -2.06
N PHE A 99 -1.44 2.86 -1.24
CA PHE A 99 -1.27 3.74 -0.08
C PHE A 99 -1.64 3.00 1.20
N LEU A 100 -0.65 2.84 2.08
CA LEU A 100 -0.84 2.38 3.47
C LEU A 100 -0.81 3.60 4.39
N GLY A 101 -1.89 3.83 5.12
CA GLY A 101 -1.95 4.89 6.14
C GLY A 101 -1.06 4.60 7.34
N GLY A 102 -0.85 5.63 8.15
CA GLY A 102 -0.18 5.49 9.44
C GLY A 102 -1.11 4.95 10.53
N ALA A 103 -0.69 5.07 11.79
CA ALA A 103 -1.39 4.55 12.96
C ALA A 103 -2.85 5.03 13.09
N TYR A 104 -3.16 6.21 12.57
CA TYR A 104 -4.50 6.81 12.67
C TYR A 104 -5.36 6.63 11.41
N GLY A 105 -4.89 5.90 10.40
CA GLY A 105 -5.62 5.66 9.16
C GLY A 105 -5.73 6.87 8.24
N PHE A 106 -6.70 6.84 7.33
CA PHE A 106 -6.94 7.91 6.36
C PHE A 106 -8.17 8.73 6.71
N GLU A 107 -8.17 10.00 6.33
CA GLU A 107 -9.39 10.77 6.25
C GLU A 107 -10.20 10.43 4.99
N ASP A 108 -11.53 10.59 5.05
CA ASP A 108 -12.44 10.24 3.96
C ASP A 108 -12.15 11.00 2.68
N THR A 109 -11.76 12.26 2.79
CA THR A 109 -11.41 13.10 1.64
C THR A 109 -10.24 12.54 0.83
N PHE A 110 -9.27 11.90 1.48
CA PHE A 110 -8.17 11.25 0.78
C PHE A 110 -8.63 9.98 0.05
N VAL A 111 -9.33 9.08 0.75
CA VAL A 111 -9.78 7.80 0.14
C VAL A 111 -10.74 8.04 -1.02
N ASN A 112 -11.55 9.09 -0.96
CA ASN A 112 -12.46 9.48 -2.04
C ASN A 112 -11.74 9.98 -3.29
N ARG A 113 -10.49 10.38 -3.19
CA ARG A 113 -9.65 10.78 -4.33
C ARG A 113 -8.93 9.62 -4.98
N CYS A 114 -8.88 8.47 -4.33
CA CYS A 114 -8.27 7.26 -4.89
C CYS A 114 -9.22 6.58 -5.89
N ASP A 115 -8.65 5.89 -6.88
CA ASP A 115 -9.43 5.15 -7.88
C ASP A 115 -10.12 3.93 -7.27
N LYS A 116 -9.52 3.35 -6.23
CA LYS A 116 -10.04 2.18 -5.54
C LYS A 116 -9.70 2.23 -4.05
N VAL A 117 -10.61 1.71 -3.24
CA VAL A 117 -10.39 1.51 -1.80
C VAL A 117 -10.67 0.05 -1.48
N ILE A 118 -9.66 -0.65 -0.98
CA ILE A 118 -9.76 -2.08 -0.65
C ILE A 118 -9.41 -2.33 0.81
N SER A 119 -9.98 -3.40 1.36
CA SER A 119 -9.67 -3.91 2.68
C SER A 119 -8.90 -5.23 2.58
N LEU A 120 -7.92 -5.41 3.46
CA LEU A 120 -7.21 -6.69 3.61
C LEU A 120 -7.98 -7.70 4.48
N GLY A 121 -9.21 -7.39 4.82
CA GLY A 121 -10.07 -8.21 5.67
C GLY A 121 -10.56 -7.44 6.89
N LYS A 122 -11.35 -8.10 7.74
CA LYS A 122 -11.96 -7.48 8.92
C LYS A 122 -11.06 -7.46 10.15
N LEU A 123 -9.94 -8.18 10.12
CA LEU A 123 -8.98 -8.17 11.21
C LEU A 123 -8.12 -6.90 11.13
N THR A 124 -7.95 -6.24 12.27
CA THR A 124 -6.99 -5.15 12.39
C THR A 124 -5.58 -5.73 12.46
N MET A 125 -4.66 -5.18 11.70
CA MET A 125 -3.26 -5.59 11.73
C MET A 125 -2.35 -4.36 11.79
N SER A 126 -1.15 -4.52 12.36
CA SER A 126 -0.17 -3.44 12.36
C SER A 126 0.20 -3.06 10.92
N HIS A 127 0.62 -1.81 10.71
CA HIS A 127 1.02 -1.34 9.38
C HIS A 127 2.20 -2.14 8.80
N LYS A 128 3.09 -2.67 9.64
CA LYS A 128 4.23 -3.51 9.21
C LYS A 128 3.77 -4.86 8.70
N ILE A 129 2.82 -5.50 9.37
CA ILE A 129 2.20 -6.75 8.89
C ILE A 129 1.36 -6.50 7.64
N ALA A 130 0.59 -5.42 7.62
CA ALA A 130 -0.19 -5.03 6.43
C ALA A 130 0.71 -4.86 5.20
N LYS A 131 1.89 -4.25 5.35
CA LYS A 131 2.87 -4.13 4.25
C LYS A 131 3.30 -5.50 3.72
N VAL A 132 3.63 -6.44 4.59
CA VAL A 132 3.99 -7.81 4.19
C VAL A 132 2.85 -8.47 3.39
N VAL A 133 1.63 -8.35 3.89
CA VAL A 133 0.44 -8.91 3.23
C VAL A 133 0.26 -8.29 1.83
N VAL A 134 0.40 -6.98 1.71
CA VAL A 134 0.26 -6.28 0.42
C VAL A 134 1.35 -6.71 -0.55
N LEU A 135 2.61 -6.77 -0.12
CA LEU A 135 3.71 -7.23 -0.97
C LEU A 135 3.50 -8.67 -1.45
N GLU A 136 3.03 -9.54 -0.56
CA GLU A 136 2.70 -10.92 -0.93
C GLU A 136 1.56 -10.97 -1.96
N GLN A 137 0.50 -10.18 -1.78
CA GLN A 137 -0.62 -10.12 -2.73
C GLN A 137 -0.22 -9.47 -4.06
N ILE A 138 0.67 -8.50 -4.07
CA ILE A 138 1.24 -7.96 -5.32
C ILE A 138 1.98 -9.06 -6.08
N TYR A 139 2.85 -9.80 -5.39
CA TYR A 139 3.55 -10.93 -6.01
C TYR A 139 2.58 -11.98 -6.54
N ARG A 140 1.63 -12.41 -5.70
CA ARG A 140 0.60 -13.40 -6.08
C ARG A 140 -0.23 -12.93 -7.27
N GLY A 141 -0.67 -11.70 -7.26
CA GLY A 141 -1.44 -11.10 -8.36
C GLY A 141 -0.67 -11.08 -9.68
N LEU A 142 0.61 -10.72 -9.63
CA LEU A 142 1.48 -10.76 -10.82
C LEU A 142 1.70 -12.18 -11.33
N THR A 143 1.87 -13.15 -10.44
CA THR A 143 1.99 -14.57 -10.84
C THR A 143 0.73 -15.08 -11.52
N LEU A 144 -0.45 -14.68 -11.02
CA LEU A 144 -1.73 -14.99 -11.67
C LEU A 144 -1.82 -14.41 -13.08
N LEU A 145 -1.44 -13.15 -13.27
CA LEU A 145 -1.45 -12.48 -14.57
C LEU A 145 -0.48 -13.11 -15.59
N HIS A 146 0.59 -13.72 -15.11
CA HIS A 146 1.62 -14.33 -15.96
C HIS A 146 1.53 -15.87 -16.03
N ASN A 147 0.43 -16.45 -15.59
CA ASN A 147 0.20 -17.91 -15.58
C ASN A 147 1.31 -18.70 -14.87
N HIS A 148 1.91 -18.11 -13.84
CA HIS A 148 2.93 -18.75 -13.01
C HIS A 148 2.27 -19.62 -11.94
N PRO A 149 2.76 -20.83 -11.65
CA PRO A 149 2.07 -21.81 -10.78
C PRO A 149 2.18 -21.53 -9.27
N TYR A 150 2.43 -20.31 -8.85
CA TYR A 150 2.56 -19.95 -7.43
C TYR A 150 1.24 -20.04 -6.67
N HIS A 151 0.15 -19.53 -7.26
CA HIS A 151 -1.17 -19.56 -6.62
C HIS A 151 -1.76 -20.97 -6.68
N LYS A 152 -2.23 -21.44 -5.53
CA LYS A 152 -2.88 -22.75 -5.40
C LYS A 152 -4.32 -22.60 -4.94
#